data_935ed0f3375711a4a9011af528523603
#
_entry.id   935ed0f3375711a4a9011af528523603
#
_cell.length_a   1.000
_cell.length_b   1.000
_cell.length_c   1.000
_cell.angle_alpha   90.00
_cell.angle_beta   90.00
_cell.angle_gamma   90.00
#
_symmetry.space_group_name_H-M   'P 1'
#
loop_
_entity.id
_entity.type
_entity.pdbx_description
1 polymer ?
#
loop_
_entity_poly.entity_id
_entity_poly.type
_entity_poly.pdbx_seq_one_letter_code
_entity_poly.pdbx_strand_id
1 'polypeptide(L)'
;VAAALLCIVPLLGAGYEHLSAAAGRASHPVPGRMVDVGGRLLHVVQHGTGGPTVVLEAGSGEAASGWEAVTDRLAPTTTVVAYDRAGIARSEPSPRPRTARAVVDDLRTALHAIDAPQPYVLVGHSLGGLYVREYVREHPGEVAGLVLVDARPEDDARRTAHLLPDGAGAGTIPPWVGRSLHAVGALRIGGGVLLDGMVPPAGRREFLDVTASPTYFATKQAEADHIAPTERALRSQDLGALPVRVIARAVPQDYAAAGIDAATGRRLEDIWQDGQRRMLHLSSDSTLVVAGGSGHMVPTERPDLVADVVRSLVEELRDGT
;
A
#
# COMPACT_ATOMS: atom_id res chain seq x y z
N VAL A 1 -40.17 -2.84 -24.13
CA VAL A 1 -39.06 -3.79 -24.20
C VAL A 1 -37.77 -3.09 -23.77
N ALA A 2 -37.36 -1.96 -24.36
CA ALA A 2 -36.11 -1.25 -24.02
C ALA A 2 -36.03 -0.82 -22.54
N ALA A 3 -37.11 -0.28 -21.96
CA ALA A 3 -37.15 0.13 -20.55
C ALA A 3 -37.00 -1.07 -19.58
N ALA A 4 -37.56 -2.21 -19.92
CA ALA A 4 -37.39 -3.43 -19.12
C ALA A 4 -35.95 -3.95 -19.15
N LEU A 5 -35.29 -3.91 -20.31
CA LEU A 5 -33.88 -4.30 -20.44
C LEU A 5 -32.94 -3.37 -19.66
N LEU A 6 -33.24 -2.07 -19.62
CA LEU A 6 -32.45 -1.09 -18.83
C LEU A 6 -32.49 -1.37 -17.34
N CYS A 7 -33.52 -2.02 -16.81
CA CYS A 7 -33.58 -2.41 -15.38
C CYS A 7 -33.07 -3.84 -15.14
N ILE A 8 -33.37 -4.78 -16.03
CA ILE A 8 -33.04 -6.21 -15.84
C ILE A 8 -31.53 -6.44 -15.91
N VAL A 9 -30.82 -5.82 -16.87
CA VAL A 9 -29.38 -6.03 -17.04
C VAL A 9 -28.56 -5.61 -15.81
N PRO A 10 -28.77 -4.41 -15.23
CA PRO A 10 -28.09 -4.03 -13.98
C PRO A 10 -28.43 -4.95 -12.79
N LEU A 11 -29.69 -5.41 -12.68
CA LEU A 11 -30.09 -6.30 -11.59
C LEU A 11 -29.43 -7.68 -11.71
N LEU A 12 -29.34 -8.24 -12.91
CA LEU A 12 -28.64 -9.50 -13.16
C LEU A 12 -27.13 -9.35 -12.88
N GLY A 13 -26.54 -8.22 -13.30
CA GLY A 13 -25.15 -7.90 -13.03
C GLY A 13 -24.87 -7.76 -11.53
N ALA A 14 -25.75 -7.12 -10.78
CA ALA A 14 -25.65 -6.97 -9.33
C ALA A 14 -25.78 -8.34 -8.62
N GLY A 15 -26.70 -9.18 -9.04
CA GLY A 15 -26.84 -10.55 -8.55
C GLY A 15 -25.58 -11.38 -8.82
N TYR A 16 -25.04 -11.30 -10.04
CA TYR A 16 -23.80 -11.97 -10.41
C TYR A 16 -22.63 -11.49 -9.56
N GLU A 17 -22.45 -10.16 -9.36
CA GLU A 17 -21.40 -9.60 -8.52
C GLU A 17 -21.52 -10.11 -7.08
N HIS A 18 -22.71 -10.04 -6.50
CA HIS A 18 -22.95 -10.47 -5.11
C HIS A 18 -22.59 -11.95 -4.90
N LEU A 19 -23.07 -12.82 -5.79
CA LEU A 19 -22.78 -14.26 -5.70
C LEU A 19 -21.31 -14.57 -5.95
N SER A 20 -20.71 -13.93 -6.97
CA SER A 20 -19.29 -14.14 -7.31
C SER A 20 -18.36 -13.63 -6.22
N ALA A 21 -18.64 -12.45 -5.64
CA ALA A 21 -17.85 -11.91 -4.53
C ALA A 21 -17.98 -12.77 -3.27
N ALA A 22 -19.17 -13.33 -2.97
CA ALA A 22 -19.35 -14.24 -1.86
C ALA A 22 -18.57 -15.54 -2.07
N ALA A 23 -18.65 -16.16 -3.25
CA ALA A 23 -17.91 -17.37 -3.60
C ALA A 23 -16.39 -17.10 -3.63
N GLY A 24 -15.99 -15.98 -4.18
CA GLY A 24 -14.58 -15.55 -4.25
C GLY A 24 -13.97 -15.39 -2.86
N ARG A 25 -14.64 -14.69 -1.95
CA ARG A 25 -14.18 -14.55 -0.55
C ARG A 25 -14.07 -15.90 0.17
N ALA A 26 -14.97 -16.84 -0.12
CA ALA A 26 -14.89 -18.19 0.44
C ALA A 26 -13.72 -19.01 -0.12
N SER A 27 -13.35 -18.78 -1.38
CA SER A 27 -12.22 -19.47 -2.05
C SER A 27 -10.84 -18.85 -1.76
N HIS A 28 -10.81 -17.64 -1.18
CA HIS A 28 -9.59 -16.96 -0.72
C HIS A 28 -9.64 -16.79 0.81
N PRO A 29 -9.49 -17.89 1.60
CA PRO A 29 -9.37 -17.75 3.04
C PRO A 29 -8.08 -16.99 3.35
N VAL A 30 -8.22 -15.82 3.91
CA VAL A 30 -7.06 -15.01 4.33
C VAL A 30 -6.77 -15.31 5.79
N PRO A 31 -5.54 -15.71 6.12
CA PRO A 31 -5.13 -15.82 7.51
C PRO A 31 -5.26 -14.45 8.19
N GLY A 32 -5.53 -14.43 9.47
CA GLY A 32 -5.63 -13.20 10.22
C GLY A 32 -6.90 -13.11 11.05
N ARG A 33 -7.10 -11.95 11.65
CA ARG A 33 -8.23 -11.66 12.52
C ARG A 33 -8.73 -10.24 12.33
N MET A 34 -10.00 -10.02 12.66
CA MET A 34 -10.59 -8.68 12.74
C MET A 34 -10.26 -8.07 14.12
N VAL A 35 -9.70 -6.88 14.14
CA VAL A 35 -9.23 -6.16 15.33
C VAL A 35 -10.00 -4.85 15.46
N ASP A 36 -10.58 -4.60 16.63
CA ASP A 36 -11.30 -3.35 16.90
C ASP A 36 -10.30 -2.21 17.13
N VAL A 37 -10.46 -1.14 16.34
CA VAL A 37 -9.65 0.08 16.42
C VAL A 37 -10.49 1.30 16.78
N GLY A 38 -11.39 1.13 17.73
CA GLY A 38 -12.27 2.18 18.22
C GLY A 38 -13.63 2.21 17.50
N GLY A 39 -14.33 1.09 17.53
CA GLY A 39 -15.70 0.92 17.01
C GLY A 39 -15.75 0.57 15.52
N ARG A 40 -14.66 0.13 14.94
CA ARG A 40 -14.55 -0.47 13.59
C ARG A 40 -13.46 -1.53 13.57
N LEU A 41 -13.61 -2.47 12.66
CA LEU A 41 -12.74 -3.64 12.56
C LEU A 41 -11.73 -3.48 11.43
N LEU A 42 -10.44 -3.66 11.74
CA LEU A 42 -9.39 -3.84 10.75
C LEU A 42 -8.99 -5.31 10.68
N HIS A 43 -8.75 -5.77 9.48
CA HIS A 43 -8.16 -7.08 9.23
C HIS A 43 -6.65 -7.00 9.44
N VAL A 44 -6.14 -7.86 10.32
CA VAL A 44 -4.71 -7.93 10.69
C VAL A 44 -4.23 -9.36 10.57
N VAL A 45 -3.10 -9.53 9.92
CA VAL A 45 -2.38 -10.80 9.73
C VAL A 45 -1.11 -10.75 10.57
N GLN A 46 -0.93 -11.70 11.47
CA GLN A 46 0.26 -11.80 12.32
C GLN A 46 0.85 -13.20 12.20
N HIS A 47 2.14 -13.28 11.89
CA HIS A 47 2.90 -14.53 11.79
C HIS A 47 4.22 -14.42 12.55
N GLY A 48 4.80 -15.60 12.87
CA GLY A 48 6.09 -15.67 13.54
C GLY A 48 6.05 -15.28 15.02
N THR A 49 7.21 -15.25 15.64
CA THR A 49 7.41 -14.91 17.06
C THR A 49 8.75 -14.23 17.26
N GLY A 50 8.88 -13.47 18.36
CA GLY A 50 10.11 -12.73 18.69
C GLY A 50 10.10 -11.29 18.17
N GLY A 51 11.03 -10.49 18.64
CA GLY A 51 11.18 -9.07 18.25
C GLY A 51 12.54 -8.80 17.61
N PRO A 52 12.72 -7.59 17.09
CA PRO A 52 11.70 -6.55 16.90
C PRO A 52 10.57 -7.02 15.95
N THR A 53 9.36 -6.50 16.17
CA THR A 53 8.23 -6.81 15.27
C THR A 53 8.38 -6.05 13.96
N VAL A 54 8.30 -6.76 12.85
CA VAL A 54 8.25 -6.17 11.50
C VAL A 54 6.79 -5.82 11.16
N VAL A 55 6.53 -4.56 10.82
CA VAL A 55 5.20 -4.07 10.44
C VAL A 55 5.22 -3.66 8.97
N LEU A 56 4.36 -4.27 8.16
CA LEU A 56 4.31 -4.11 6.71
C LEU A 56 3.15 -3.17 6.32
N GLU A 57 3.50 -2.00 5.79
CA GLU A 57 2.56 -0.97 5.34
C GLU A 57 2.48 -0.97 3.80
N ALA A 58 1.30 -1.26 3.28
CA ALA A 58 1.05 -1.44 1.86
C ALA A 58 0.97 -0.11 1.08
N GLY A 59 1.14 -0.18 -0.23
CA GLY A 59 0.99 0.96 -1.14
C GLY A 59 -0.45 1.41 -1.35
N SER A 60 -0.68 2.34 -2.25
CA SER A 60 -2.01 2.90 -2.53
C SER A 60 -2.96 1.84 -3.08
N GLY A 61 -4.03 1.54 -2.34
CA GLY A 61 -5.04 0.57 -2.76
C GLY A 61 -4.59 -0.89 -2.69
N GLU A 62 -3.44 -1.17 -2.08
CA GLU A 62 -2.94 -2.52 -1.87
C GLU A 62 -3.48 -3.11 -0.55
N ALA A 63 -3.62 -4.44 -0.53
CA ALA A 63 -4.02 -5.22 0.62
C ALA A 63 -2.82 -5.89 1.31
N ALA A 64 -3.03 -6.40 2.53
CA ALA A 64 -2.04 -7.18 3.27
C ALA A 64 -1.51 -8.40 2.49
N SER A 65 -2.33 -8.99 1.62
CA SER A 65 -1.93 -10.11 0.76
C SER A 65 -0.76 -9.79 -0.19
N GLY A 66 -0.56 -8.53 -0.56
CA GLY A 66 0.61 -8.10 -1.32
C GLY A 66 1.95 -8.34 -0.63
N TRP A 67 1.92 -8.57 0.68
CA TRP A 67 3.08 -8.87 1.50
C TRP A 67 3.27 -10.35 1.85
N GLU A 68 2.38 -11.25 1.40
CA GLU A 68 2.39 -12.67 1.80
C GLU A 68 3.76 -13.32 1.58
N ALA A 69 4.33 -13.17 0.39
CA ALA A 69 5.62 -13.76 0.04
C ALA A 69 6.81 -13.21 0.87
N VAL A 70 6.73 -11.96 1.34
CA VAL A 70 7.71 -11.35 2.27
C VAL A 70 7.46 -11.88 3.68
N THR A 71 6.20 -11.93 4.10
CA THR A 71 5.79 -12.45 5.43
C THR A 71 6.26 -13.88 5.63
N ASP A 72 6.06 -14.77 4.66
CA ASP A 72 6.47 -16.18 4.74
C ASP A 72 7.99 -16.34 4.93
N ARG A 73 8.77 -15.41 4.35
CA ARG A 73 10.24 -15.43 4.47
C ARG A 73 10.76 -14.86 5.79
N LEU A 74 10.00 -13.97 6.42
CA LEU A 74 10.38 -13.31 7.69
C LEU A 74 9.83 -14.02 8.92
N ALA A 75 8.65 -14.60 8.83
CA ALA A 75 7.95 -15.26 9.94
C ALA A 75 8.77 -16.33 10.68
N PRO A 76 9.70 -17.09 10.04
CA PRO A 76 10.57 -18.01 10.75
C PRO A 76 11.55 -17.32 11.71
N THR A 77 11.82 -16.02 11.55
CA THR A 77 12.87 -15.31 12.29
C THR A 77 12.35 -14.25 13.25
N THR A 78 11.16 -13.69 13.02
CA THR A 78 10.60 -12.60 13.83
C THR A 78 9.08 -12.55 13.74
N THR A 79 8.44 -11.76 14.61
CA THR A 79 7.03 -11.42 14.47
C THR A 79 6.84 -10.48 13.28
N VAL A 80 5.91 -10.81 12.39
CA VAL A 80 5.55 -10.01 11.23
C VAL A 80 4.07 -9.68 11.29
N VAL A 81 3.73 -8.41 11.10
CA VAL A 81 2.36 -7.91 11.06
C VAL A 81 2.11 -7.20 9.73
N ALA A 82 1.10 -7.65 9.00
CA ALA A 82 0.53 -6.95 7.86
C ALA A 82 -0.96 -6.67 8.15
N TYR A 83 -1.52 -5.66 7.49
CA TYR A 83 -2.92 -5.32 7.73
C TYR A 83 -3.56 -4.65 6.51
N ASP A 84 -4.87 -4.73 6.43
CA ASP A 84 -5.65 -3.97 5.45
C ASP A 84 -6.02 -2.62 6.06
N ARG A 85 -5.65 -1.51 5.39
CA ARG A 85 -6.08 -0.18 5.83
C ARG A 85 -7.60 -0.05 5.80
N ALA A 86 -8.17 0.78 6.68
CA ALA A 86 -9.61 1.00 6.75
C ALA A 86 -10.21 1.35 5.37
N GLY A 87 -11.22 0.60 4.94
CA GLY A 87 -11.89 0.71 3.65
C GLY A 87 -11.20 0.01 2.48
N ILE A 88 -10.10 -0.69 2.73
CA ILE A 88 -9.40 -1.55 1.75
C ILE A 88 -9.63 -3.01 2.12
N ALA A 89 -9.78 -3.85 1.12
CA ALA A 89 -9.95 -5.30 1.21
C ALA A 89 -10.98 -5.73 2.28
N ARG A 90 -10.55 -6.30 3.38
CA ARG A 90 -11.42 -6.87 4.42
C ARG A 90 -11.71 -5.91 5.58
N SER A 91 -11.00 -4.77 5.64
CA SER A 91 -11.18 -3.79 6.70
C SER A 91 -12.40 -2.91 6.49
N GLU A 92 -13.11 -2.63 7.57
CA GLU A 92 -14.24 -1.71 7.56
C GLU A 92 -13.79 -0.28 7.20
N PRO A 93 -14.65 0.50 6.53
CA PRO A 93 -14.33 1.88 6.17
C PRO A 93 -14.25 2.78 7.42
N SER A 94 -13.39 3.80 7.34
CA SER A 94 -13.31 4.83 8.38
C SER A 94 -14.27 5.98 8.10
N PRO A 95 -15.00 6.49 9.09
CA PRO A 95 -15.75 7.74 8.97
C PRO A 95 -14.85 8.98 9.05
N ARG A 96 -13.58 8.82 9.50
CA ARG A 96 -12.61 9.92 9.60
C ARG A 96 -11.95 10.17 8.25
N PRO A 97 -11.49 11.41 7.97
CA PRO A 97 -10.63 11.71 6.82
C PRO A 97 -9.39 10.79 6.81
N ARG A 98 -8.97 10.35 5.61
CA ARG A 98 -7.82 9.43 5.47
C ARG A 98 -6.48 10.19 5.44
N THR A 99 -6.25 11.03 6.46
CA THR A 99 -4.95 11.68 6.68
C THR A 99 -3.91 10.63 7.11
N ALA A 100 -2.62 10.91 6.89
CA ALA A 100 -1.56 10.01 7.34
C ALA A 100 -1.64 9.76 8.85
N ARG A 101 -1.92 10.80 9.65
CA ARG A 101 -2.14 10.66 11.09
C ARG A 101 -3.28 9.70 11.42
N ALA A 102 -4.43 9.79 10.72
CA ALA A 102 -5.54 8.89 10.96
C ALA A 102 -5.22 7.43 10.60
N VAL A 103 -4.38 7.21 9.58
CA VAL A 103 -3.88 5.87 9.22
C VAL A 103 -2.93 5.35 10.31
N VAL A 104 -2.02 6.19 10.79
CA VAL A 104 -1.09 5.86 11.89
C VAL A 104 -1.83 5.55 13.19
N ASP A 105 -2.83 6.34 13.57
CA ASP A 105 -3.67 6.09 14.75
C ASP A 105 -4.35 4.72 14.67
N ASP A 106 -4.89 4.37 13.49
CA ASP A 106 -5.53 3.08 13.25
C ASP A 106 -4.53 1.93 13.39
N LEU A 107 -3.37 2.03 12.74
CA LEU A 107 -2.31 1.04 12.81
C LEU A 107 -1.80 0.84 14.23
N ARG A 108 -1.48 1.94 14.92
CA ARG A 108 -1.00 1.88 16.29
C ARG A 108 -2.01 1.22 17.24
N THR A 109 -3.28 1.59 17.10
CA THR A 109 -4.36 0.96 17.88
C THR A 109 -4.44 -0.55 17.61
N ALA A 110 -4.33 -0.95 16.33
CA ALA A 110 -4.33 -2.36 15.96
C ALA A 110 -3.12 -3.11 16.55
N LEU A 111 -1.90 -2.54 16.46
CA LEU A 111 -0.69 -3.15 17.02
C LEU A 111 -0.79 -3.35 18.54
N HIS A 112 -1.33 -2.37 19.28
CA HIS A 112 -1.56 -2.50 20.72
C HIS A 112 -2.65 -3.53 21.03
N ALA A 113 -3.74 -3.57 20.27
CA ALA A 113 -4.83 -4.51 20.49
C ALA A 113 -4.47 -5.98 20.22
N ILE A 114 -3.38 -6.21 19.46
CA ILE A 114 -2.84 -7.55 19.22
C ILE A 114 -1.63 -7.89 20.10
N ASP A 115 -1.27 -6.99 21.03
CA ASP A 115 -0.07 -7.12 21.88
C ASP A 115 1.21 -7.35 21.06
N ALA A 116 1.37 -6.63 19.94
CA ALA A 116 2.55 -6.74 19.08
C ALA A 116 3.81 -6.30 19.86
N PRO A 117 4.83 -7.17 19.99
CA PRO A 117 6.03 -6.81 20.74
C PRO A 117 6.77 -5.61 20.14
N GLN A 118 7.09 -4.60 20.95
CA GLN A 118 7.97 -3.50 20.58
C GLN A 118 9.45 -3.89 20.82
N PRO A 119 10.43 -3.14 20.21
CA PRO A 119 10.21 -2.07 19.25
C PRO A 119 9.82 -2.61 17.85
N TYR A 120 9.39 -1.68 16.96
CA TYR A 120 8.98 -2.02 15.60
C TYR A 120 10.09 -1.74 14.57
N VAL A 121 10.20 -2.60 13.56
CA VAL A 121 10.80 -2.28 12.25
C VAL A 121 9.67 -2.02 11.28
N LEU A 122 9.52 -0.78 10.85
CA LEU A 122 8.45 -0.40 9.93
C LEU A 122 8.91 -0.53 8.48
N VAL A 123 8.15 -1.21 7.65
CA VAL A 123 8.43 -1.42 6.23
C VAL A 123 7.31 -0.80 5.42
N GLY A 124 7.58 0.21 4.59
CA GLY A 124 6.56 0.91 3.81
C GLY A 124 6.80 0.87 2.32
N HIS A 125 5.83 0.35 1.55
CA HIS A 125 5.86 0.35 0.10
C HIS A 125 5.13 1.57 -0.46
N SER A 126 5.71 2.24 -1.46
CA SER A 126 5.04 3.32 -2.20
C SER A 126 4.43 4.37 -1.25
N LEU A 127 3.10 4.59 -1.29
CA LEU A 127 2.38 5.47 -0.37
C LEU A 127 2.57 5.08 1.10
N GLY A 128 2.69 3.78 1.39
CA GLY A 128 2.99 3.27 2.73
C GLY A 128 4.28 3.83 3.32
N GLY A 129 5.24 4.20 2.47
CA GLY A 129 6.46 4.88 2.89
C GLY A 129 6.22 6.22 3.59
N LEU A 130 5.20 6.98 3.16
CA LEU A 130 4.80 8.21 3.85
C LEU A 130 4.14 7.90 5.20
N TYR A 131 3.35 6.83 5.30
CA TYR A 131 2.65 6.47 6.54
C TYR A 131 3.61 5.94 7.60
N VAL A 132 4.59 5.11 7.26
CA VAL A 132 5.58 4.65 8.23
C VAL A 132 6.50 5.79 8.69
N ARG A 133 6.81 6.74 7.83
CA ARG A 133 7.53 7.96 8.22
C ARG A 133 6.70 8.87 9.13
N GLU A 134 5.39 8.96 8.89
CA GLU A 134 4.47 9.66 9.80
C GLU A 134 4.39 8.94 11.15
N TYR A 135 4.40 7.59 11.16
CA TYR A 135 4.45 6.82 12.41
C TYR A 135 5.69 7.17 13.24
N VAL A 136 6.87 7.20 12.60
CA VAL A 136 8.10 7.61 13.30
C VAL A 136 8.00 9.04 13.84
N ARG A 137 7.39 9.95 13.09
CA ARG A 137 7.20 11.34 13.52
C ARG A 137 6.33 11.47 14.77
N GLU A 138 5.24 10.69 14.84
CA GLU A 138 4.28 10.74 15.96
C GLU A 138 4.75 9.87 17.16
N HIS A 139 5.45 8.76 16.91
CA HIS A 139 5.78 7.74 17.91
C HIS A 139 7.23 7.24 17.77
N PRO A 140 8.25 8.13 17.83
CA PRO A 140 9.63 7.75 17.57
C PRO A 140 10.17 6.70 18.58
N GLY A 141 9.69 6.70 19.82
CA GLY A 141 10.13 5.75 20.86
C GLY A 141 9.65 4.30 20.65
N GLU A 142 8.75 4.05 19.70
CA GLU A 142 8.25 2.70 19.39
C GLU A 142 9.00 2.03 18.23
N VAL A 143 9.87 2.77 17.51
CA VAL A 143 10.47 2.34 16.24
C VAL A 143 11.99 2.18 16.38
N ALA A 144 12.50 1.01 16.02
CA ALA A 144 13.93 0.70 16.01
C ALA A 144 14.57 0.80 14.62
N GLY A 145 13.79 0.74 13.54
CA GLY A 145 14.32 0.80 12.17
C GLY A 145 13.24 1.03 11.13
N LEU A 146 13.65 1.48 9.94
CA LEU A 146 12.76 1.83 8.84
C LEU A 146 13.26 1.24 7.52
N VAL A 147 12.37 0.60 6.77
CA VAL A 147 12.64 0.13 5.40
C VAL A 147 11.65 0.79 4.44
N LEU A 148 12.17 1.51 3.47
CA LEU A 148 11.42 2.26 2.47
C LEU A 148 11.52 1.53 1.12
N VAL A 149 10.46 0.83 0.72
CA VAL A 149 10.44 -0.03 -0.47
C VAL A 149 9.80 0.72 -1.63
N ASP A 150 10.62 1.18 -2.57
CA ASP A 150 10.24 2.08 -3.68
C ASP A 150 9.22 3.13 -3.25
N ALA A 151 9.53 3.71 -2.08
CA ALA A 151 8.61 4.54 -1.32
C ALA A 151 8.40 5.91 -2.00
N ARG A 152 7.22 6.48 -1.81
CA ARG A 152 6.90 7.80 -2.34
C ARG A 152 7.73 8.88 -1.66
N PRO A 153 8.48 9.72 -2.43
CA PRO A 153 9.24 10.84 -1.87
C PRO A 153 8.32 11.94 -1.31
N GLU A 154 8.80 12.67 -0.29
CA GLU A 154 8.06 13.72 0.41
C GLU A 154 7.80 15.01 -0.40
N ASP A 155 8.21 15.06 -1.65
CA ASP A 155 7.98 16.22 -2.52
C ASP A 155 7.61 15.84 -3.97
N ASP A 156 7.25 14.57 -4.18
CA ASP A 156 6.94 14.03 -5.50
C ASP A 156 5.77 14.80 -6.15
N ALA A 157 4.65 14.99 -5.43
CA ALA A 157 3.51 15.76 -5.97
C ALA A 157 3.91 17.17 -6.41
N ARG A 158 4.74 17.87 -5.63
CA ARG A 158 5.21 19.22 -5.96
C ARG A 158 6.13 19.23 -7.18
N ARG A 159 7.02 18.24 -7.30
CA ARG A 159 8.01 18.16 -8.38
C ARG A 159 7.40 17.72 -9.70
N THR A 160 6.35 16.93 -9.65
CA THR A 160 5.68 16.36 -10.83
C THR A 160 4.48 17.17 -11.31
N ALA A 161 3.92 18.06 -10.49
CA ALA A 161 2.69 18.81 -10.79
C ALA A 161 2.70 19.52 -12.16
N HIS A 162 3.84 20.09 -12.57
CA HIS A 162 3.95 20.81 -13.84
C HIS A 162 4.20 19.90 -15.05
N LEU A 163 4.44 18.62 -14.84
CA LEU A 163 4.69 17.61 -15.88
C LEU A 163 3.44 16.83 -16.25
N LEU A 164 2.46 16.81 -15.36
CA LEU A 164 1.24 16.04 -15.54
C LEU A 164 0.09 16.96 -15.96
N PRO A 165 -0.75 16.56 -16.92
CA PRO A 165 -1.98 17.28 -17.22
C PRO A 165 -2.85 17.44 -15.97
N ASP A 166 -3.66 18.49 -15.93
CA ASP A 166 -4.63 18.71 -14.85
C ASP A 166 -5.49 17.47 -14.64
N GLY A 167 -5.45 16.91 -13.43
CA GLY A 167 -6.14 15.67 -13.06
C GLY A 167 -5.41 14.36 -13.40
N ALA A 168 -4.31 14.37 -14.12
CA ALA A 168 -3.57 13.15 -14.49
C ALA A 168 -2.86 12.47 -13.30
N GLY A 169 -2.59 13.20 -12.22
CA GLY A 169 -2.00 12.60 -11.00
C GLY A 169 -2.97 11.74 -10.19
N ALA A 170 -4.24 11.77 -10.52
CA ALA A 170 -5.26 11.05 -9.78
C ALA A 170 -5.48 9.61 -10.25
N GLY A 171 -4.98 9.14 -11.42
CA GLY A 171 -5.04 7.74 -11.89
C GLY A 171 -6.18 6.85 -11.35
N THR A 172 -7.19 7.49 -10.77
CA THR A 172 -8.28 6.86 -10.04
C THR A 172 -9.55 7.01 -10.84
N ILE A 173 -10.19 5.89 -11.09
CA ILE A 173 -11.60 5.91 -11.53
C ILE A 173 -12.39 6.75 -10.51
N PRO A 174 -13.15 7.77 -10.92
CA PRO A 174 -13.96 8.55 -10.00
C PRO A 174 -14.76 7.62 -9.06
N PRO A 175 -14.82 7.88 -7.75
CA PRO A 175 -15.41 6.95 -6.77
C PRO A 175 -16.83 6.52 -7.13
N TRP A 176 -17.65 7.42 -7.67
CA TRP A 176 -19.01 7.11 -8.09
C TRP A 176 -19.06 6.17 -9.30
N VAL A 177 -18.11 6.33 -10.26
CA VAL A 177 -17.98 5.43 -11.42
C VAL A 177 -17.55 4.04 -10.97
N GLY A 178 -16.47 3.96 -10.18
CA GLY A 178 -15.97 2.69 -9.66
C GLY A 178 -17.03 1.93 -8.86
N ARG A 179 -17.76 2.63 -7.99
CA ARG A 179 -18.87 2.06 -7.22
C ARG A 179 -20.01 1.58 -8.12
N SER A 180 -20.36 2.34 -9.13
CA SER A 180 -21.42 1.96 -10.07
C SER A 180 -21.04 0.74 -10.91
N LEU A 181 -19.80 0.71 -11.43
CA LEU A 181 -19.28 -0.44 -12.19
C LEU A 181 -19.19 -1.69 -11.33
N HIS A 182 -18.76 -1.55 -10.06
CA HIS A 182 -18.77 -2.66 -9.08
C HIS A 182 -20.20 -3.13 -8.81
N ALA A 183 -21.13 -2.21 -8.50
CA ALA A 183 -22.49 -2.55 -8.12
C ALA A 183 -23.26 -3.35 -9.19
N VAL A 184 -22.96 -3.13 -10.47
CA VAL A 184 -23.59 -3.85 -11.59
C VAL A 184 -22.69 -4.99 -12.14
N GLY A 185 -21.64 -5.37 -11.45
CA GLY A 185 -20.72 -6.45 -11.86
C GLY A 185 -19.89 -6.15 -13.10
N ALA A 186 -19.89 -4.92 -13.59
CA ALA A 186 -19.19 -4.53 -14.82
C ALA A 186 -17.65 -4.63 -14.65
N LEU A 187 -17.11 -4.36 -13.46
CA LEU A 187 -15.68 -4.55 -13.16
C LEU A 187 -15.27 -6.01 -13.29
N ARG A 188 -16.13 -6.94 -12.87
CA ARG A 188 -15.85 -8.37 -12.93
C ARG A 188 -15.96 -8.91 -14.37
N ILE A 189 -16.99 -8.48 -15.10
CA ILE A 189 -17.21 -8.90 -16.50
C ILE A 189 -16.16 -8.28 -17.43
N GLY A 190 -15.89 -6.99 -17.25
CA GLY A 190 -14.95 -6.21 -18.09
C GLY A 190 -13.54 -6.10 -17.53
N GLY A 191 -13.22 -6.81 -16.47
CA GLY A 191 -11.95 -6.64 -15.72
C GLY A 191 -10.68 -6.83 -16.56
N GLY A 192 -10.75 -7.61 -17.62
CA GLY A 192 -9.62 -7.76 -18.56
C GLY A 192 -9.21 -6.46 -19.26
N VAL A 193 -10.19 -5.58 -19.50
CA VAL A 193 -9.96 -4.28 -20.15
C VAL A 193 -9.93 -3.14 -19.13
N LEU A 194 -10.89 -3.11 -18.19
CA LEU A 194 -11.04 -2.01 -17.23
C LEU A 194 -9.93 -1.93 -16.18
N LEU A 195 -9.28 -3.05 -15.89
CA LEU A 195 -8.19 -3.15 -14.92
C LEU A 195 -6.82 -3.32 -15.58
N ASP A 196 -6.78 -3.23 -16.92
CA ASP A 196 -5.51 -3.33 -17.63
C ASP A 196 -4.58 -2.16 -17.27
N GLY A 197 -3.29 -2.47 -17.04
CA GLY A 197 -2.33 -1.50 -16.53
C GLY A 197 -2.50 -1.11 -15.05
N MET A 198 -3.63 -1.47 -14.40
CA MET A 198 -3.90 -1.17 -12.98
C MET A 198 -3.64 -2.38 -12.08
N VAL A 199 -4.03 -3.56 -12.52
CA VAL A 199 -3.90 -4.81 -11.76
C VAL A 199 -3.32 -5.88 -12.70
N PRO A 200 -2.17 -6.49 -12.34
CA PRO A 200 -1.59 -7.58 -13.12
C PRO A 200 -2.60 -8.72 -13.36
N PRO A 201 -2.60 -9.39 -14.52
CA PRO A 201 -3.57 -10.44 -14.83
C PRO A 201 -3.68 -11.53 -13.77
N ALA A 202 -2.56 -11.94 -13.19
CA ALA A 202 -2.50 -12.97 -12.15
C ALA A 202 -3.24 -12.57 -10.86
N GLY A 203 -3.21 -11.29 -10.47
CA GLY A 203 -3.85 -10.77 -9.25
C GLY A 203 -5.28 -10.27 -9.46
N ARG A 204 -5.80 -10.21 -10.69
CA ARG A 204 -7.12 -9.61 -10.98
C ARG A 204 -8.26 -10.31 -10.29
N ARG A 205 -8.22 -11.62 -10.20
CA ARG A 205 -9.28 -12.39 -9.55
C ARG A 205 -9.34 -12.09 -8.05
N GLU A 206 -8.21 -12.14 -7.37
CA GLU A 206 -8.12 -11.81 -5.96
C GLU A 206 -8.52 -10.35 -5.70
N PHE A 207 -8.04 -9.42 -6.52
CA PHE A 207 -8.43 -8.01 -6.45
C PHE A 207 -9.96 -7.85 -6.50
N LEU A 208 -10.63 -8.48 -7.47
CA LEU A 208 -12.09 -8.41 -7.62
C LEU A 208 -12.85 -9.12 -6.51
N ASP A 209 -12.30 -10.21 -5.97
CA ASP A 209 -12.94 -11.03 -4.94
C ASP A 209 -12.78 -10.43 -3.53
N VAL A 210 -11.66 -9.75 -3.27
CA VAL A 210 -11.27 -9.31 -1.93
C VAL A 210 -11.12 -7.78 -1.85
N THR A 211 -10.37 -7.17 -2.76
CA THR A 211 -9.94 -5.76 -2.62
C THR A 211 -10.96 -4.77 -3.16
N ALA A 212 -11.55 -5.05 -4.33
CA ALA A 212 -12.52 -4.17 -5.00
C ALA A 212 -13.88 -4.15 -4.29
N SER A 213 -13.92 -3.58 -3.10
CA SER A 213 -15.15 -3.36 -2.34
C SER A 213 -15.89 -2.09 -2.81
N PRO A 214 -17.17 -1.90 -2.46
CA PRO A 214 -17.89 -0.66 -2.76
C PRO A 214 -17.21 0.61 -2.21
N THR A 215 -16.41 0.47 -1.15
CA THR A 215 -15.70 1.59 -0.51
C THR A 215 -14.30 1.81 -1.05
N TYR A 216 -13.72 0.84 -1.76
CA TYR A 216 -12.34 0.86 -2.27
C TYR A 216 -11.98 2.16 -3.00
N PHE A 217 -12.77 2.53 -4.03
CA PHE A 217 -12.47 3.72 -4.84
C PHE A 217 -12.58 5.02 -4.04
N ALA A 218 -13.54 5.09 -3.11
CA ALA A 218 -13.71 6.25 -2.24
C ALA A 218 -12.55 6.36 -1.24
N THR A 219 -12.12 5.25 -0.67
CA THR A 219 -10.98 5.22 0.25
C THR A 219 -9.69 5.61 -0.46
N LYS A 220 -9.43 5.02 -1.64
CA LYS A 220 -8.25 5.35 -2.45
C LYS A 220 -8.21 6.83 -2.82
N GLN A 221 -9.34 7.41 -3.21
CA GLN A 221 -9.43 8.85 -3.48
C GLN A 221 -9.16 9.67 -2.21
N ALA A 222 -9.77 9.30 -1.08
CA ALA A 222 -9.59 10.01 0.18
C ALA A 222 -8.12 9.95 0.67
N GLU A 223 -7.39 8.85 0.44
CA GLU A 223 -5.95 8.78 0.68
C GLU A 223 -5.17 9.69 -0.28
N ALA A 224 -5.52 9.67 -1.57
CA ALA A 224 -4.87 10.50 -2.60
C ALA A 224 -5.01 12.00 -2.32
N ASP A 225 -6.16 12.45 -1.83
CA ASP A 225 -6.42 13.86 -1.46
C ASP A 225 -5.50 14.36 -0.34
N HIS A 226 -4.93 13.45 0.45
CA HIS A 226 -4.04 13.77 1.57
C HIS A 226 -2.55 13.51 1.27
N ILE A 227 -2.18 13.07 0.07
CA ILE A 227 -0.77 12.82 -0.30
C ILE A 227 0.05 14.12 -0.19
N ALA A 228 -0.34 15.18 -0.91
CA ALA A 228 0.43 16.41 -0.94
C ALA A 228 0.52 17.12 0.43
N PRO A 229 -0.52 17.15 1.29
CA PRO A 229 -0.40 17.58 2.67
C PRO A 229 0.59 16.74 3.48
N THR A 230 0.57 15.41 3.34
CA THR A 230 1.49 14.49 4.05
C THR A 230 2.93 14.69 3.60
N GLU A 231 3.19 14.73 2.29
CA GLU A 231 4.52 15.04 1.74
C GLU A 231 5.07 16.35 2.31
N ARG A 232 4.21 17.37 2.42
CA ARG A 232 4.62 18.69 2.96
C ARG A 232 5.00 18.61 4.43
N ALA A 233 4.26 17.82 5.23
CA ALA A 233 4.54 17.64 6.65
C ALA A 233 5.85 16.89 6.91
N LEU A 234 6.26 16.01 5.99
CA LEU A 234 7.45 15.17 6.12
C LEU A 234 8.71 15.76 5.45
N ARG A 235 8.60 16.90 4.74
CA ARG A 235 9.66 17.43 3.87
C ARG A 235 11.00 17.69 4.57
N SER A 236 11.00 18.05 5.82
CA SER A 236 12.23 18.35 6.57
C SER A 236 12.42 17.36 7.71
N GLN A 237 11.94 16.15 7.56
CA GLN A 237 12.11 15.14 8.58
C GLN A 237 13.57 14.73 8.69
N ASP A 238 14.07 14.75 9.93
CA ASP A 238 15.36 14.21 10.32
C ASP A 238 15.10 13.06 11.31
N LEU A 239 15.61 11.90 10.98
CA LEU A 239 15.46 10.66 11.78
C LEU A 239 16.71 10.39 12.66
N GLY A 240 17.67 11.32 12.68
CA GLY A 240 18.88 11.20 13.48
C GLY A 240 19.72 9.98 13.08
N ALA A 241 19.89 9.06 14.01
CA ALA A 241 20.63 7.82 13.80
C ALA A 241 19.72 6.57 13.67
N LEU A 242 18.42 6.76 13.46
CA LEU A 242 17.51 5.64 13.23
C LEU A 242 17.97 4.87 11.96
N PRO A 243 18.22 3.55 12.02
CA PRO A 243 18.60 2.78 10.84
C PRO A 243 17.52 2.84 9.74
N VAL A 244 17.90 3.30 8.55
CA VAL A 244 17.03 3.42 7.38
C VAL A 244 17.61 2.60 6.22
N ARG A 245 16.79 1.73 5.64
CA ARG A 245 17.15 0.95 4.45
C ARG A 245 16.20 1.34 3.32
N VAL A 246 16.73 1.86 2.23
CA VAL A 246 15.95 2.23 1.04
C VAL A 246 16.12 1.15 -0.02
N ILE A 247 15.02 0.64 -0.57
CA ILE A 247 15.02 -0.29 -1.69
C ILE A 247 14.36 0.43 -2.87
N ALA A 248 15.10 0.69 -3.93
CA ALA A 248 14.61 1.35 -5.13
C ALA A 248 14.41 0.36 -6.27
N ARG A 249 13.37 0.54 -7.08
CA ARG A 249 13.18 -0.23 -8.31
C ARG A 249 14.31 0.01 -9.31
N ALA A 250 14.61 -1.00 -10.14
CA ALA A 250 15.57 -0.90 -11.24
C ALA A 250 14.90 -0.69 -12.59
N VAL A 251 13.68 -1.20 -12.78
CA VAL A 251 12.94 -1.08 -14.03
C VAL A 251 12.05 0.16 -13.97
N PRO A 252 12.21 1.12 -14.90
CA PRO A 252 11.37 2.32 -14.96
C PRO A 252 9.89 1.98 -15.11
N GLN A 253 9.05 2.89 -14.61
CA GLN A 253 7.60 2.81 -14.81
C GLN A 253 7.25 2.95 -16.31
N ASP A 254 6.31 2.16 -16.80
CA ASP A 254 5.74 2.33 -18.14
C ASP A 254 4.73 3.49 -18.14
N TYR A 255 5.23 4.69 -18.36
CA TYR A 255 4.42 5.90 -18.46
C TYR A 255 3.61 5.96 -19.76
N ALA A 256 4.05 5.25 -20.81
CA ALA A 256 3.34 5.22 -22.09
C ALA A 256 1.99 4.52 -21.96
N ALA A 257 1.89 3.49 -21.13
CA ALA A 257 0.61 2.84 -20.80
C ALA A 257 -0.42 3.81 -20.17
N ALA A 258 0.05 4.88 -19.52
CA ALA A 258 -0.80 5.95 -18.98
C ALA A 258 -1.02 7.11 -19.97
N GLY A 259 -0.59 6.98 -21.22
CA GLY A 259 -0.71 8.02 -22.25
C GLY A 259 0.27 9.18 -22.09
N ILE A 260 1.32 9.02 -21.30
CA ILE A 260 2.34 10.04 -21.06
C ILE A 260 3.47 9.88 -22.10
N ASP A 261 3.85 10.96 -22.75
CA ASP A 261 4.93 10.92 -23.74
C ASP A 261 6.29 10.53 -23.14
N ALA A 262 7.16 9.97 -23.96
CA ALA A 262 8.43 9.42 -23.51
C ALA A 262 9.38 10.45 -22.87
N ALA A 263 9.32 11.72 -23.24
CA ALA A 263 10.18 12.74 -22.65
C ALA A 263 9.69 13.11 -21.23
N THR A 264 8.39 13.30 -21.08
CA THR A 264 7.74 13.51 -19.78
C THR A 264 7.92 12.28 -18.87
N GLY A 265 7.73 11.07 -19.40
CA GLY A 265 7.94 9.83 -18.66
C GLY A 265 9.36 9.70 -18.10
N ARG A 266 10.39 10.02 -18.88
CA ARG A 266 11.77 10.03 -18.37
C ARG A 266 11.98 11.04 -17.24
N ARG A 267 11.42 12.24 -17.36
CA ARG A 267 11.51 13.26 -16.29
C ARG A 267 10.82 12.80 -14.99
N LEU A 268 9.67 12.17 -15.10
CA LEU A 268 8.97 11.60 -13.95
C LEU A 268 9.82 10.51 -13.29
N GLU A 269 10.42 9.63 -14.08
CA GLU A 269 11.32 8.59 -13.56
C GLU A 269 12.56 9.18 -12.89
N ASP A 270 13.20 10.18 -13.52
CA ASP A 270 14.37 10.86 -12.94
C ASP A 270 14.03 11.50 -11.58
N ILE A 271 12.84 12.13 -11.47
CA ILE A 271 12.36 12.72 -10.21
C ILE A 271 12.15 11.64 -9.15
N TRP A 272 11.56 10.50 -9.52
CA TRP A 272 11.33 9.39 -8.61
C TRP A 272 12.65 8.80 -8.09
N GLN A 273 13.56 8.46 -9.00
CA GLN A 273 14.87 7.90 -8.65
C GLN A 273 15.74 8.87 -7.83
N ASP A 274 15.67 10.17 -8.14
CA ASP A 274 16.30 11.20 -7.32
C ASP A 274 15.68 11.24 -5.91
N GLY A 275 14.37 11.06 -5.80
CA GLY A 275 13.67 10.94 -4.52
C GLY A 275 14.17 9.77 -3.68
N GLN A 276 14.38 8.58 -4.28
CA GLN A 276 14.94 7.43 -3.57
C GLN A 276 16.34 7.74 -3.00
N ARG A 277 17.20 8.39 -3.80
CA ARG A 277 18.55 8.79 -3.33
C ARG A 277 18.50 9.83 -2.21
N ARG A 278 17.56 10.78 -2.27
CA ARG A 278 17.41 11.79 -1.22
C ARG A 278 16.94 11.22 0.11
N MET A 279 16.21 10.11 0.11
CA MET A 279 15.84 9.43 1.36
C MET A 279 17.04 8.96 2.18
N LEU A 280 18.24 8.86 1.58
CA LEU A 280 19.48 8.58 2.32
C LEU A 280 19.88 9.73 3.28
N HIS A 281 19.36 10.93 3.07
CA HIS A 281 19.60 12.06 3.98
C HIS A 281 18.62 12.12 5.16
N LEU A 282 17.68 11.17 5.26
CA LEU A 282 16.75 11.10 6.39
C LEU A 282 17.44 10.69 7.69
N SER A 283 18.53 9.94 7.60
CA SER A 283 19.26 9.44 8.77
C SER A 283 20.76 9.36 8.48
N SER A 284 21.58 9.48 9.53
CA SER A 284 23.02 9.23 9.42
C SER A 284 23.37 7.75 9.21
N ASP A 285 22.43 6.81 9.50
CA ASP A 285 22.53 5.38 9.21
C ASP A 285 21.54 5.00 8.12
N SER A 286 21.88 5.34 6.89
CA SER A 286 21.04 5.05 5.72
C SER A 286 21.80 4.29 4.64
N THR A 287 21.16 3.30 4.03
CA THR A 287 21.70 2.57 2.86
C THR A 287 20.66 2.43 1.76
N LEU A 288 21.14 2.33 0.49
CA LEU A 288 20.31 2.12 -0.69
C LEU A 288 20.64 0.78 -1.36
N VAL A 289 19.62 -0.01 -1.62
CA VAL A 289 19.68 -1.24 -2.40
C VAL A 289 18.81 -1.07 -3.66
N VAL A 290 19.35 -1.45 -4.81
CA VAL A 290 18.57 -1.41 -6.07
C VAL A 290 18.02 -2.80 -6.35
N ALA A 291 16.70 -2.90 -6.49
CA ALA A 291 15.97 -4.13 -6.78
C ALA A 291 16.13 -4.51 -8.27
N GLY A 292 17.24 -5.16 -8.62
CA GLY A 292 17.53 -5.57 -9.98
C GLY A 292 16.41 -6.40 -10.60
N GLY A 293 15.94 -6.00 -11.79
CA GLY A 293 14.86 -6.65 -12.52
C GLY A 293 13.44 -6.36 -12.02
N SER A 294 13.29 -5.54 -10.97
CA SER A 294 11.97 -5.17 -10.42
C SER A 294 11.52 -3.79 -10.87
N GLY A 295 10.22 -3.68 -11.17
CA GLY A 295 9.49 -2.43 -11.29
C GLY A 295 9.00 -1.92 -9.92
N HIS A 296 7.89 -1.17 -9.93
CA HIS A 296 7.34 -0.56 -8.72
C HIS A 296 6.85 -1.58 -7.67
N MET A 297 6.40 -2.75 -8.11
CA MET A 297 5.83 -3.77 -7.22
C MET A 297 6.91 -4.66 -6.58
N VAL A 298 7.95 -4.03 -6.02
CA VAL A 298 9.09 -4.73 -5.41
C VAL A 298 8.69 -5.81 -4.40
N PRO A 299 7.68 -5.60 -3.52
CA PRO A 299 7.27 -6.63 -2.55
C PRO A 299 6.81 -7.95 -3.19
N THR A 300 6.22 -7.90 -4.37
CA THR A 300 5.73 -9.08 -5.09
C THR A 300 6.71 -9.59 -6.15
N GLU A 301 7.52 -8.72 -6.74
CA GLU A 301 8.48 -9.06 -7.79
C GLU A 301 9.83 -9.54 -7.24
N ARG A 302 10.24 -8.99 -6.09
CA ARG A 302 11.50 -9.34 -5.39
C ARG A 302 11.28 -9.49 -3.87
N PRO A 303 10.34 -10.36 -3.45
CA PRO A 303 10.10 -10.63 -2.03
C PRO A 303 11.33 -11.18 -1.31
N ASP A 304 12.21 -11.88 -2.02
CA ASP A 304 13.51 -12.34 -1.56
C ASP A 304 14.38 -11.18 -1.06
N LEU A 305 14.57 -10.19 -1.93
CA LEU A 305 15.40 -9.02 -1.63
C LEU A 305 14.84 -8.20 -0.46
N VAL A 306 13.52 -7.96 -0.45
CA VAL A 306 12.87 -7.24 0.64
C VAL A 306 13.06 -7.97 1.97
N ALA A 307 12.81 -9.28 1.98
CA ALA A 307 12.98 -10.08 3.19
C ALA A 307 14.43 -10.12 3.67
N ASP A 308 15.42 -10.20 2.76
CA ASP A 308 16.83 -10.22 3.14
C ASP A 308 17.27 -8.88 3.74
N VAL A 309 16.87 -7.74 3.17
CA VAL A 309 17.16 -6.40 3.72
C VAL A 309 16.53 -6.22 5.10
N VAL A 310 15.26 -6.62 5.27
CA VAL A 310 14.55 -6.53 6.55
C VAL A 310 15.19 -7.45 7.59
N ARG A 311 15.53 -8.68 7.21
CA ARG A 311 16.17 -9.65 8.11
C ARG A 311 17.53 -9.15 8.59
N SER A 312 18.37 -8.65 7.70
CA SER A 312 19.67 -8.05 8.05
C SER A 312 19.50 -6.92 9.06
N LEU A 313 18.53 -6.03 8.86
CA LEU A 313 18.24 -4.95 9.81
C LEU A 313 17.78 -5.49 11.18
N VAL A 314 16.91 -6.51 11.19
CA VAL A 314 16.44 -7.15 12.43
C VAL A 314 17.62 -7.80 13.20
N GLU A 315 18.55 -8.44 12.49
CA GLU A 315 19.76 -9.03 13.07
C GLU A 315 20.69 -7.96 13.64
N GLU A 316 20.98 -6.91 12.88
CA GLU A 316 21.77 -5.75 13.34
C GLU A 316 21.22 -5.14 14.63
N LEU A 317 19.89 -4.99 14.72
CA LEU A 317 19.23 -4.44 15.91
C LEU A 317 19.31 -5.36 17.12
N ARG A 318 19.34 -6.67 16.92
CA ARG A 318 19.52 -7.67 18.02
C ARG A 318 20.94 -7.71 18.55
N ASP A 319 21.92 -7.58 17.65
CA ASP A 319 23.35 -7.63 18.02
C ASP A 319 23.81 -6.34 18.70
N GLY A 320 23.10 -5.22 18.49
CA GLY A 320 23.40 -3.92 19.09
C GLY A 320 22.72 -3.66 20.43
N THR A 321 21.86 -4.60 20.90
CA THR A 321 21.21 -4.57 22.23
C THR A 321 21.87 -5.54 23.20
#